data_80b38546e6f047b5a436f6c830a6a366
#
_entry.id   80b38546e6f047b5a436f6c830a6a366
#
_cell.length_a   1.000
_cell.length_b   1.000
_cell.length_c   1.000
_cell.angle_alpha   90.00
_cell.angle_beta   90.00
_cell.angle_gamma   90.00
#
_symmetry.space_group_name_H-M   'P 1'
#
loop_
_entity.id
_entity.type
_entity.pdbx_description
1 polymer ?
#
loop_
_entity_poly.entity_id
_entity_poly.type
_entity_poly.pdbx_seq_one_letter_code
_entity_poly.pdbx_strand_id
1 'polypeptide(L)'
;MGKYMEKLYEIKSNLVKYKNRVGLKNKEFTIISNNCWGGFVYQKFGLEYRTPFIGLFIFAPDYLRLLANLKEVIFSEVNFIAAKDSKYVEDILVNNELPKYPIGVLGDNIEIHFLHYKNEKEALEKWNKRVKRIDFTNMLIKLSDIDRCTEEIIREFDSLNYKNKLCFTAKE
;
A
#
# COMPACT_ATOMS: atom_id res chain seq x y z
N MET A 1 -14.20 31.97 13.56
CA MET A 1 -13.77 32.02 12.14
C MET A 1 -13.26 30.65 11.63
N GLY A 2 -12.65 29.81 12.47
CA GLY A 2 -12.07 28.51 12.07
C GLY A 2 -13.10 27.48 11.53
N LYS A 3 -14.16 27.18 12.29
CA LYS A 3 -15.14 26.12 11.92
C LYS A 3 -15.87 26.38 10.58
N TYR A 4 -16.15 27.63 10.24
CA TYR A 4 -16.80 27.97 8.97
C TYR A 4 -15.86 27.73 7.77
N MET A 5 -14.60 28.10 7.91
CA MET A 5 -13.58 27.85 6.88
C MET A 5 -13.31 26.36 6.67
N GLU A 6 -13.26 25.59 7.76
CA GLU A 6 -13.12 24.12 7.69
C GLU A 6 -14.27 23.48 6.92
N LYS A 7 -15.51 23.89 7.21
CA LYS A 7 -16.71 23.39 6.52
C LYS A 7 -16.73 23.74 5.03
N LEU A 8 -16.29 24.96 4.68
CA LEU A 8 -16.15 25.37 3.27
C LEU A 8 -15.08 24.55 2.54
N TYR A 9 -13.96 24.29 3.19
CA TYR A 9 -12.89 23.46 2.65
C TYR A 9 -13.37 22.02 2.40
N GLU A 10 -14.09 21.45 3.37
CA GLU A 10 -14.68 20.11 3.26
C GLU A 10 -15.68 20.03 2.08
N ILE A 11 -16.57 21.01 1.92
CA ILE A 11 -17.52 21.08 0.81
C ILE A 11 -16.78 21.13 -0.53
N LYS A 12 -15.77 22.02 -0.67
CA LYS A 12 -14.96 22.13 -1.87
C LYS A 12 -14.23 20.81 -2.18
N SER A 13 -13.62 20.18 -1.18
CA SER A 13 -12.94 18.90 -1.31
C SER A 13 -13.90 17.81 -1.81
N ASN A 14 -15.11 17.72 -1.24
CA ASN A 14 -16.10 16.73 -1.63
C ASN A 14 -16.63 16.97 -3.06
N LEU A 15 -16.80 18.22 -3.47
CA LEU A 15 -17.17 18.56 -4.85
C LEU A 15 -16.08 18.14 -5.86
N VAL A 16 -14.81 18.36 -5.53
CA VAL A 16 -13.68 17.92 -6.39
C VAL A 16 -13.65 16.40 -6.48
N LYS A 17 -13.78 15.68 -5.36
CA LYS A 17 -13.86 14.21 -5.34
C LYS A 17 -15.03 13.70 -6.18
N TYR A 18 -16.19 14.31 -6.03
CA TYR A 18 -17.38 13.96 -6.83
C TYR A 18 -17.12 14.15 -8.31
N LYS A 19 -16.59 15.32 -8.72
CA LYS A 19 -16.24 15.63 -10.11
C LYS A 19 -15.24 14.63 -10.68
N ASN A 20 -14.19 14.31 -9.95
CA ASN A 20 -13.21 13.30 -10.35
C ASN A 20 -13.85 11.92 -10.54
N ARG A 21 -14.80 11.54 -9.68
CA ARG A 21 -15.46 10.24 -9.67
C ARG A 21 -16.50 10.05 -10.78
N VAL A 22 -17.13 11.13 -11.28
CA VAL A 22 -18.14 11.05 -12.34
C VAL A 22 -17.60 10.38 -13.60
N GLY A 23 -16.33 10.60 -13.95
CA GLY A 23 -15.68 10.00 -15.11
C GLY A 23 -15.26 8.53 -14.96
N LEU A 24 -15.30 7.99 -13.72
CA LEU A 24 -14.89 6.61 -13.48
C LEU A 24 -16.03 5.64 -13.81
N LYS A 25 -15.78 4.77 -14.79
CA LYS A 25 -16.70 3.67 -15.15
C LYS A 25 -16.74 2.60 -14.04
N ASN A 26 -15.58 2.28 -13.48
CA ASN A 26 -15.43 1.32 -12.38
C ASN A 26 -15.04 2.06 -11.10
N LYS A 27 -15.75 1.78 -10.00
CA LYS A 27 -15.52 2.39 -8.67
C LYS A 27 -15.17 1.34 -7.61
N GLU A 28 -15.24 0.07 -7.95
CA GLU A 28 -15.06 -1.06 -7.07
C GLU A 28 -13.85 -1.89 -7.49
N PHE A 29 -12.68 -1.27 -7.48
CA PHE A 29 -11.42 -1.93 -7.82
C PHE A 29 -10.50 -2.05 -6.60
N THR A 30 -9.65 -3.05 -6.60
CA THR A 30 -8.58 -3.25 -5.64
C THR A 30 -7.25 -2.77 -6.22
N ILE A 31 -6.53 -1.93 -5.48
CA ILE A 31 -5.15 -1.56 -5.83
C ILE A 31 -4.21 -2.26 -4.86
N ILE A 32 -3.31 -3.06 -5.39
CA ILE A 32 -2.17 -3.64 -4.66
C ILE A 32 -0.93 -2.84 -5.08
N SER A 33 -0.28 -2.19 -4.13
CA SER A 33 0.85 -1.29 -4.40
C SER A 33 1.96 -1.50 -3.37
N ASN A 34 3.22 -1.47 -3.81
CA ASN A 34 4.38 -1.55 -2.91
C ASN A 34 4.58 -0.31 -2.03
N ASN A 35 3.76 0.74 -2.20
CA ASN A 35 3.83 1.97 -1.41
C ASN A 35 2.46 2.66 -1.27
N CYS A 36 2.44 3.88 -0.69
CA CYS A 36 1.22 4.63 -0.38
C CYS A 36 0.41 5.11 -1.59
N TRP A 37 0.88 4.94 -2.83
CA TRP A 37 0.24 5.48 -4.03
C TRP A 37 -1.23 5.07 -4.18
N GLY A 38 -1.54 3.80 -3.93
CA GLY A 38 -2.93 3.32 -3.99
C GLY A 38 -3.87 4.09 -3.07
N GLY A 39 -3.40 4.46 -1.88
CA GLY A 39 -4.15 5.29 -0.93
C GLY A 39 -4.51 6.66 -1.49
N PHE A 40 -3.56 7.30 -2.16
CA PHE A 40 -3.80 8.60 -2.80
C PHE A 40 -4.84 8.52 -3.92
N VAL A 41 -4.85 7.44 -4.69
CA VAL A 41 -5.87 7.21 -5.73
C VAL A 41 -7.27 7.16 -5.12
N TYR A 42 -7.49 6.32 -4.10
CA TYR A 42 -8.79 6.26 -3.43
C TYR A 42 -9.20 7.62 -2.83
N GLN A 43 -8.27 8.34 -2.19
CA GLN A 43 -8.54 9.67 -1.62
C GLN A 43 -8.94 10.69 -2.70
N LYS A 44 -8.23 10.71 -3.83
CA LYS A 44 -8.50 11.63 -4.95
C LYS A 44 -9.91 11.48 -5.49
N PHE A 45 -10.41 10.26 -5.54
CA PHE A 45 -11.75 9.97 -6.03
C PHE A 45 -12.80 9.89 -4.91
N GLY A 46 -12.42 9.99 -3.64
CA GLY A 46 -13.32 9.84 -2.51
C GLY A 46 -13.96 8.46 -2.43
N LEU A 47 -13.19 7.41 -2.74
CA LEU A 47 -13.62 6.03 -2.71
C LEU A 47 -13.25 5.35 -1.39
N GLU A 48 -14.01 4.33 -1.02
CA GLU A 48 -13.65 3.46 0.09
C GLU A 48 -12.39 2.65 -0.25
N TYR A 49 -11.50 2.48 0.74
CA TYR A 49 -10.33 1.63 0.57
C TYR A 49 -10.73 0.15 0.44
N ARG A 50 -10.49 -0.43 -0.73
CA ARG A 50 -10.72 -1.86 -1.03
C ARG A 50 -9.41 -2.64 -1.09
N THR A 51 -8.46 -2.26 -0.25
CA THR A 51 -7.14 -2.87 -0.15
C THR A 51 -6.55 -2.63 1.23
N PRO A 52 -5.77 -3.55 1.80
CA PRO A 52 -4.99 -3.31 3.01
C PRO A 52 -3.75 -2.44 2.78
N PHE A 53 -3.29 -2.29 1.52
CA PHE A 53 -2.08 -1.56 1.13
C PHE A 53 -2.25 -0.04 1.19
N ILE A 54 -2.60 0.48 2.37
CA ILE A 54 -2.84 1.91 2.62
C ILE A 54 -1.94 2.39 3.75
N GLY A 55 -1.14 3.42 3.48
CA GLY A 55 -0.28 4.02 4.50
C GLY A 55 0.87 3.12 4.94
N LEU A 56 1.33 2.26 4.05
CA LEU A 56 2.42 1.33 4.25
C LEU A 56 3.31 1.25 3.02
N PHE A 57 4.49 0.65 3.17
CA PHE A 57 5.32 0.24 2.03
C PHE A 57 5.89 -1.16 2.25
N ILE A 58 6.34 -1.76 1.17
CA ILE A 58 6.97 -3.08 1.11
C ILE A 58 8.18 -2.96 0.19
N PHE A 59 9.33 -3.43 0.65
CA PHE A 59 10.52 -3.50 -0.21
C PHE A 59 10.25 -4.36 -1.44
N ALA A 60 10.78 -3.97 -2.57
CA ALA A 60 10.46 -4.59 -3.86
C ALA A 60 10.71 -6.12 -3.91
N PRO A 61 11.77 -6.69 -3.29
CA PRO A 61 11.95 -8.14 -3.22
C PRO A 61 10.81 -8.85 -2.47
N ASP A 62 10.33 -8.26 -1.36
CA ASP A 62 9.24 -8.82 -0.58
C ASP A 62 7.89 -8.64 -1.29
N TYR A 63 7.72 -7.51 -1.96
CA TYR A 63 6.53 -7.26 -2.75
C TYR A 63 6.37 -8.26 -3.90
N LEU A 64 7.47 -8.59 -4.58
CA LEU A 64 7.44 -9.60 -5.63
C LEU A 64 7.08 -11.00 -5.09
N ARG A 65 7.66 -11.39 -3.94
CA ARG A 65 7.29 -12.65 -3.25
C ARG A 65 5.83 -12.67 -2.82
N LEU A 66 5.32 -11.56 -2.30
CA LEU A 66 3.91 -11.41 -1.98
C LEU A 66 3.02 -11.63 -3.20
N LEU A 67 3.37 -10.99 -4.33
CA LEU A 67 2.58 -11.09 -5.56
C LEU A 67 2.60 -12.51 -6.16
N ALA A 68 3.68 -13.24 -6.04
CA ALA A 68 3.78 -14.61 -6.54
C ALA A 68 2.72 -15.54 -5.90
N ASN A 69 2.36 -15.29 -4.63
CA ASN A 69 1.41 -16.11 -3.86
C ASN A 69 0.35 -15.26 -3.14
N LEU A 70 -0.08 -14.16 -3.77
CA LEU A 70 -0.93 -13.14 -3.14
C LEU A 70 -2.17 -13.71 -2.45
N LYS A 71 -2.91 -14.61 -3.12
CA LYS A 71 -4.17 -15.15 -2.59
C LYS A 71 -4.00 -15.98 -1.33
N GLU A 72 -2.87 -16.64 -1.18
CA GLU A 72 -2.56 -17.49 -0.04
C GLU A 72 -1.99 -16.65 1.11
N VAL A 73 -1.00 -15.83 0.79
CA VAL A 73 -0.22 -15.07 1.78
C VAL A 73 -1.03 -13.94 2.40
N ILE A 74 -1.91 -13.26 1.64
CA ILE A 74 -2.61 -12.05 2.11
C ILE A 74 -3.53 -12.28 3.32
N PHE A 75 -3.96 -13.51 3.55
CA PHE A 75 -4.80 -13.91 4.68
C PHE A 75 -4.01 -14.52 5.84
N SER A 76 -2.68 -14.64 5.71
CA SER A 76 -1.83 -15.10 6.81
C SER A 76 -1.87 -14.12 7.98
N GLU A 77 -1.57 -14.61 9.17
CA GLU A 77 -1.41 -13.77 10.36
C GLU A 77 -0.25 -12.80 10.18
N VAL A 78 -0.43 -11.57 10.64
CA VAL A 78 0.63 -10.55 10.67
C VAL A 78 1.31 -10.61 12.04
N ASN A 79 2.57 -11.03 12.06
CA ASN A 79 3.39 -11.07 13.26
C ASN A 79 4.29 -9.82 13.30
N PHE A 80 4.22 -9.04 14.38
CA PHE A 80 5.03 -7.82 14.50
C PHE A 80 6.43 -8.12 15.03
N ILE A 81 7.42 -7.39 14.50
CA ILE A 81 8.83 -7.47 14.92
C ILE A 81 9.34 -6.09 15.34
N ALA A 82 10.37 -6.08 16.18
CA ALA A 82 11.06 -4.83 16.47
C ALA A 82 11.86 -4.34 15.26
N ALA A 83 11.95 -3.02 15.06
CA ALA A 83 12.62 -2.44 13.90
C ALA A 83 14.10 -2.87 13.78
N LYS A 84 14.78 -3.14 14.90
CA LYS A 84 16.15 -3.67 14.93
C LYS A 84 16.29 -5.08 14.37
N ASP A 85 15.20 -5.86 14.37
CA ASP A 85 15.15 -7.25 13.90
C ASP A 85 14.69 -7.34 12.44
N SER A 86 14.43 -6.21 11.78
CA SER A 86 14.11 -6.14 10.36
C SER A 86 15.30 -6.59 9.52
N LYS A 87 15.06 -7.40 8.49
CA LYS A 87 16.08 -7.75 7.50
C LYS A 87 16.50 -6.56 6.63
N TYR A 88 15.75 -5.47 6.68
CA TYR A 88 16.03 -4.20 6.01
C TYR A 88 16.49 -3.12 7.00
N VAL A 89 17.03 -3.52 8.17
CA VAL A 89 17.42 -2.59 9.23
C VAL A 89 18.31 -1.44 8.75
N GLU A 90 19.29 -1.73 7.89
CA GLU A 90 20.18 -0.72 7.32
C GLU A 90 19.48 0.27 6.38
N ASP A 91 18.43 -0.16 5.68
CA ASP A 91 17.69 0.68 4.74
C ASP A 91 16.68 1.59 5.43
N ILE A 92 16.19 1.19 6.60
CA ILE A 92 15.17 1.92 7.35
C ILE A 92 15.76 2.88 8.38
N LEU A 93 17.08 2.90 8.57
CA LEU A 93 17.76 3.86 9.43
C LEU A 93 17.69 5.28 8.85
N VAL A 94 17.25 6.24 9.66
CA VAL A 94 17.26 7.65 9.32
C VAL A 94 18.07 8.38 10.38
N ASN A 95 19.19 9.02 10.02
CA ASN A 95 20.11 9.69 10.96
C ASN A 95 20.57 8.78 12.12
N ASN A 96 20.83 7.51 11.85
CA ASN A 96 21.16 6.47 12.83
C ASN A 96 20.05 6.17 13.86
N GLU A 97 18.81 6.57 13.57
CA GLU A 97 17.65 6.23 14.40
C GLU A 97 16.74 5.21 13.69
N LEU A 98 16.26 4.25 14.43
CA LEU A 98 15.27 3.28 13.96
C LEU A 98 13.88 3.92 13.88
N PRO A 99 13.07 3.53 12.89
CA PRO A 99 11.70 4.04 12.76
C PRO A 99 10.83 3.60 13.93
N LYS A 100 9.81 4.40 14.23
CA LYS A 100 8.82 4.13 15.29
C LYS A 100 7.53 3.49 14.77
N TYR A 101 7.38 3.37 13.45
CA TYR A 101 6.21 2.71 12.88
C TYR A 101 6.29 1.18 13.04
N PRO A 102 5.15 0.48 13.11
CA PRO A 102 5.12 -0.98 13.20
C PRO A 102 5.68 -1.65 11.95
N ILE A 103 6.40 -2.75 12.14
CA ILE A 103 6.85 -3.65 11.07
C ILE A 103 6.20 -5.01 11.31
N GLY A 104 5.37 -5.44 10.36
CA GLY A 104 4.72 -6.75 10.39
C GLY A 104 5.36 -7.71 9.42
N VAL A 105 5.40 -8.98 9.78
CA VAL A 105 5.83 -10.08 8.92
C VAL A 105 4.61 -10.91 8.54
N LEU A 106 4.42 -11.12 7.24
CA LEU A 106 3.34 -11.89 6.65
C LEU A 106 3.90 -13.17 6.01
N GLY A 107 3.27 -14.31 6.29
CA GLY A 107 3.74 -15.61 5.77
C GLY A 107 5.20 -15.90 6.14
N ASP A 108 5.94 -16.49 5.19
CA ASP A 108 7.32 -16.93 5.42
C ASP A 108 8.37 -15.81 5.26
N ASN A 109 8.20 -14.66 5.92
CA ASN A 109 9.20 -13.59 5.90
C ASN A 109 8.99 -12.46 4.87
N ILE A 110 7.75 -12.01 4.66
CA ILE A 110 7.44 -10.80 3.90
C ILE A 110 7.22 -9.64 4.88
N GLU A 111 8.12 -8.66 4.89
CA GLU A 111 8.00 -7.50 5.77
C GLU A 111 7.09 -6.43 5.18
N ILE A 112 6.20 -5.92 6.03
CA ILE A 112 5.29 -4.82 5.74
C ILE A 112 5.57 -3.68 6.72
N HIS A 113 5.96 -2.53 6.20
CA HIS A 113 6.28 -1.34 6.97
C HIS A 113 5.05 -0.44 7.07
N PHE A 114 4.39 -0.41 8.22
CA PHE A 114 3.15 0.33 8.46
C PHE A 114 3.41 1.83 8.75
N LEU A 115 3.96 2.53 7.76
CA LEU A 115 4.53 3.88 7.85
C LEU A 115 3.61 4.92 8.54
N HIS A 116 2.30 4.87 8.28
CA HIS A 116 1.32 5.85 8.77
C HIS A 116 0.40 5.30 9.86
N TYR A 117 0.88 4.34 10.64
CA TYR A 117 0.13 3.75 11.76
C TYR A 117 0.82 4.06 13.09
N LYS A 118 0.04 4.36 14.12
CA LYS A 118 0.56 4.76 15.43
C LYS A 118 1.15 3.60 16.21
N ASN A 119 0.60 2.39 16.03
CA ASN A 119 0.99 1.19 16.75
C ASN A 119 0.50 -0.07 16.03
N GLU A 120 0.96 -1.23 16.49
CA GLU A 120 0.63 -2.55 15.96
C GLU A 120 -0.87 -2.85 15.99
N LYS A 121 -1.54 -2.49 17.08
CA LYS A 121 -3.00 -2.70 17.22
C LYS A 121 -3.78 -2.00 16.11
N GLU A 122 -3.50 -0.72 15.86
CA GLU A 122 -4.14 0.04 14.78
C GLU A 122 -3.83 -0.56 13.41
N ALA A 123 -2.58 -0.96 13.19
CA ALA A 123 -2.13 -1.58 11.95
C ALA A 123 -2.91 -2.89 11.68
N LEU A 124 -2.96 -3.77 12.67
CA LEU A 124 -3.64 -5.07 12.58
C LEU A 124 -5.16 -4.92 12.38
N GLU A 125 -5.82 -4.05 13.15
CA GLU A 125 -7.26 -3.81 13.01
C GLU A 125 -7.62 -3.31 11.60
N LYS A 126 -6.86 -2.34 11.08
CA LYS A 126 -7.10 -1.79 9.74
C LYS A 126 -6.73 -2.78 8.65
N TRP A 127 -5.66 -3.55 8.81
CA TRP A 127 -5.27 -4.62 7.90
C TRP A 127 -6.40 -5.65 7.77
N ASN A 128 -6.81 -6.26 8.88
CA ASN A 128 -7.83 -7.30 8.92
C ASN A 128 -9.19 -6.83 8.38
N LYS A 129 -9.56 -5.57 8.64
CA LYS A 129 -10.78 -4.99 8.09
C LYS A 129 -10.72 -4.83 6.58
N ARG A 130 -9.56 -4.44 6.03
CA ARG A 130 -9.41 -4.09 4.62
C ARG A 130 -9.12 -5.30 3.74
N VAL A 131 -8.41 -6.31 4.25
CA VAL A 131 -8.18 -7.58 3.52
C VAL A 131 -9.49 -8.20 3.04
N LYS A 132 -10.55 -8.15 3.86
CA LYS A 132 -11.88 -8.67 3.53
C LYS A 132 -12.58 -7.96 2.36
N ARG A 133 -12.03 -6.84 1.89
CA ARG A 133 -12.60 -6.02 0.80
C ARG A 133 -11.88 -6.22 -0.53
N ILE A 134 -10.86 -7.07 -0.57
CA ILE A 134 -10.12 -7.35 -1.79
C ILE A 134 -11.03 -8.05 -2.78
N ASP A 135 -11.13 -7.48 -3.98
CA ASP A 135 -11.74 -8.13 -5.12
C ASP A 135 -10.62 -8.63 -6.05
N PHE A 136 -10.34 -9.92 -5.98
CA PHE A 136 -9.30 -10.57 -6.77
C PHE A 136 -9.60 -10.63 -8.27
N THR A 137 -10.85 -10.36 -8.66
CA THR A 137 -11.25 -10.34 -10.08
C THR A 137 -11.06 -8.99 -10.73
N ASN A 138 -10.92 -7.92 -9.90
CA ASN A 138 -10.85 -6.54 -10.33
C ASN A 138 -9.70 -5.80 -9.65
N MET A 139 -8.47 -6.25 -9.94
CA MET A 139 -7.24 -5.71 -9.35
C MET A 139 -6.41 -4.91 -10.35
N LEU A 140 -5.77 -3.86 -9.82
CA LEU A 140 -4.62 -3.19 -10.41
C LEU A 140 -3.41 -3.44 -9.52
N ILE A 141 -2.37 -4.04 -10.07
CA ILE A 141 -1.10 -4.28 -9.40
C ILE A 141 -0.10 -3.21 -9.81
N LYS A 142 0.47 -2.51 -8.84
CA LYS A 142 1.36 -1.38 -9.11
C LYS A 142 2.70 -1.53 -8.39
N LEU A 143 3.79 -1.47 -9.14
CA LEU A 143 5.17 -1.38 -8.66
C LEU A 143 5.72 0.03 -8.85
N SER A 144 6.56 0.53 -7.94
CA SER A 144 7.51 1.61 -8.17
C SER A 144 8.92 1.04 -8.07
N ASP A 145 9.83 1.57 -8.86
CA ASP A 145 11.25 1.19 -8.90
C ASP A 145 12.09 1.81 -7.77
N ILE A 146 11.56 1.74 -6.56
CA ILE A 146 12.17 2.21 -5.32
C ILE A 146 12.32 1.04 -4.34
N ASP A 147 12.92 1.29 -3.20
CA ASP A 147 12.98 0.34 -2.08
C ASP A 147 13.59 -1.02 -2.49
N ARG A 148 14.85 -0.99 -2.94
CA ARG A 148 15.62 -2.14 -3.48
C ARG A 148 15.01 -2.77 -4.74
N CYS A 149 14.31 -2.01 -5.55
CA CYS A 149 13.88 -2.48 -6.86
C CYS A 149 15.07 -2.52 -7.83
N THR A 150 15.28 -3.66 -8.48
CA THR A 150 16.27 -3.85 -9.52
C THR A 150 15.61 -4.10 -10.86
N GLU A 151 16.39 -4.06 -11.94
CA GLU A 151 15.89 -4.38 -13.28
C GLU A 151 15.34 -5.82 -13.36
N GLU A 152 15.98 -6.75 -12.66
CA GLU A 152 15.53 -8.15 -12.56
C GLU A 152 14.15 -8.23 -11.92
N ILE A 153 13.92 -7.50 -10.82
CA ILE A 153 12.62 -7.43 -10.14
C ILE A 153 11.55 -6.86 -11.07
N ILE A 154 11.88 -5.84 -11.87
CA ILE A 154 10.94 -5.28 -12.85
C ILE A 154 10.58 -6.32 -13.92
N ARG A 155 11.56 -7.08 -14.42
CA ARG A 155 11.32 -8.15 -15.40
C ARG A 155 10.49 -9.29 -14.82
N GLU A 156 10.78 -9.71 -13.59
CA GLU A 156 9.98 -10.72 -12.89
C GLU A 156 8.55 -10.21 -12.63
N PHE A 157 8.39 -8.95 -12.20
CA PHE A 157 7.08 -8.31 -12.07
C PHE A 157 6.30 -8.33 -13.38
N ASP A 158 6.95 -8.05 -14.50
CA ASP A 158 6.33 -8.09 -15.82
C ASP A 158 5.90 -9.51 -16.22
N SER A 159 6.62 -10.52 -15.79
CA SER A 159 6.31 -11.93 -16.05
C SER A 159 5.11 -12.47 -15.24
N LEU A 160 4.73 -11.81 -14.12
CA LEU A 160 3.61 -12.26 -13.30
C LEU A 160 2.28 -12.21 -14.05
N ASN A 161 1.46 -13.23 -13.90
CA ASN A 161 0.17 -13.35 -14.60
C ASN A 161 -0.94 -12.53 -13.92
N TYR A 162 -0.82 -11.21 -13.96
CA TYR A 162 -1.89 -10.27 -13.57
C TYR A 162 -2.38 -9.48 -14.79
N LYS A 163 -3.69 -9.38 -14.94
CA LYS A 163 -4.33 -8.71 -16.07
C LYS A 163 -3.99 -7.22 -16.18
N ASN A 164 -3.97 -6.53 -15.04
CA ASN A 164 -3.72 -5.09 -14.99
C ASN A 164 -2.49 -4.83 -14.11
N LYS A 165 -1.36 -4.54 -14.73
CA LYS A 165 -0.10 -4.18 -14.08
C LYS A 165 0.34 -2.79 -14.49
N LEU A 166 1.01 -2.09 -13.58
CA LEU A 166 1.59 -0.78 -13.80
C LEU A 166 2.92 -0.68 -13.05
N CYS A 167 3.99 -0.36 -13.76
CA CYS A 167 5.28 -0.05 -13.17
C CYS A 167 5.60 1.43 -13.38
N PHE A 168 5.96 2.14 -12.31
CA PHE A 168 6.52 3.48 -12.38
C PHE A 168 8.03 3.39 -12.23
N THR A 169 8.73 3.80 -13.28
CA THR A 169 10.19 3.86 -13.31
C THR A 169 10.66 5.31 -13.34
N ALA A 170 11.78 5.60 -12.67
CA ALA A 170 12.45 6.88 -12.83
C ALA A 170 13.02 6.96 -14.27
N LYS A 171 12.93 8.12 -14.92
CA LYS A 171 13.72 8.38 -16.10
C LYS A 171 15.13 8.76 -15.65
N GLU A 172 16.14 8.06 -16.16
CA GLU A 172 17.51 8.54 -16.16
C GLU A 172 17.68 9.73 -17.14
#